data_2cd297a1399d2ee7ae96bed43db41847
#
_entry.id   2cd297a1399d2ee7ae96bed43db41847
#
_cell.length_a   1.000
_cell.length_b   1.000
_cell.length_c   1.000
_cell.angle_alpha   90.00
_cell.angle_beta   90.00
_cell.angle_gamma   90.00
#
_symmetry.space_group_name_H-M   'P 1'
#
loop_
_entity.id
_entity.type
_entity.pdbx_description
1 polymer ?
#
loop_
_entity_poly.entity_id
_entity_poly.type
_entity_poly.pdbx_seq_one_letter_code
_entity_poly.pdbx_strand_id
1 'polypeptide(L)'
;KILLKTRNLPFNLDKPLSDLLMLLGFIAVNGQENNIVGELYLTAEPSDKAFSICGADFRALNGISFSAVCELETKAERGEWARCAKIAMLLVLKQAFEVSEPSWGVLTGVRPGKLANKILFSGEDPEKVLVEKYLLASSNAKLISDIAKKQNSILTKNVRDIAVYIGVPYCPSRCLYCSFPAGIMPADDEFQQNFCNSVEDDIRAVVQLISMYGLRIKSLYIGGGTP
;
A
#
# COMPACT_ATOMS: atom_id res chain seq x y z
N LYS A 1 -9.53 17.46 13.82
CA LYS A 1 -8.34 16.69 14.21
C LYS A 1 -8.72 15.63 15.23
N ILE A 2 -8.09 14.46 15.16
CA ILE A 2 -8.23 13.37 16.12
C ILE A 2 -6.87 13.11 16.75
N LEU A 3 -6.82 13.06 18.07
CA LEU A 3 -5.62 12.67 18.81
C LEU A 3 -5.50 11.13 18.73
N LEU A 4 -4.52 10.65 17.94
CA LEU A 4 -4.26 9.23 17.75
C LEU A 4 -3.27 8.74 18.80
N LYS A 5 -3.65 7.68 19.52
CA LYS A 5 -2.80 7.00 20.52
C LYS A 5 -2.77 5.51 20.24
N THR A 6 -1.59 4.91 20.22
CA THR A 6 -1.42 3.46 20.06
C THR A 6 -0.78 2.87 21.31
N ARG A 7 -1.22 1.68 21.73
CA ARG A 7 -0.69 0.98 22.91
C ARG A 7 -0.59 -0.51 22.67
N ASN A 8 0.55 -1.09 23.01
CA ASN A 8 0.82 -2.53 22.93
C ASN A 8 0.70 -3.13 21.51
N LEU A 9 0.64 -2.32 20.47
CA LEU A 9 0.70 -2.84 19.10
C LEU A 9 2.09 -3.43 18.82
N PRO A 10 2.20 -4.62 18.23
CA PRO A 10 3.49 -5.26 17.99
C PRO A 10 4.32 -4.57 16.90
N PHE A 11 3.71 -3.64 16.17
CA PHE A 11 4.34 -2.89 15.08
C PHE A 11 3.96 -1.42 15.15
N ASN A 12 4.84 -0.54 14.66
CA ASN A 12 4.48 0.85 14.42
C ASN A 12 3.50 0.93 13.22
N LEU A 13 2.27 1.34 13.49
CA LEU A 13 1.19 1.48 12.50
C LEU A 13 0.74 2.93 12.31
N ASP A 14 1.46 3.92 12.85
CA ASP A 14 1.05 5.35 12.83
C ASP A 14 0.75 5.83 11.41
N LYS A 15 1.65 5.55 10.45
CA LYS A 15 1.44 5.97 9.06
C LYS A 15 0.21 5.31 8.41
N PRO A 16 0.04 3.97 8.41
CA PRO A 16 -1.16 3.34 7.87
C PRO A 16 -2.48 3.84 8.47
N LEU A 17 -2.48 4.17 9.77
CA LEU A 17 -3.65 4.68 10.47
C LEU A 17 -3.93 6.14 10.12
N SER A 18 -2.89 6.97 10.06
CA SER A 18 -3.01 8.38 9.65
C SER A 18 -3.47 8.50 8.19
N ASP A 19 -3.00 7.64 7.30
CA ASP A 19 -3.43 7.60 5.91
C ASP A 19 -4.93 7.30 5.79
N LEU A 20 -5.47 6.37 6.59
CA LEU A 20 -6.90 6.08 6.63
C LEU A 20 -7.70 7.22 7.26
N LEU A 21 -7.22 7.83 8.36
CA LEU A 21 -7.87 8.99 8.97
C LEU A 21 -8.00 10.14 7.96
N MET A 22 -6.94 10.42 7.21
CA MET A 22 -6.94 11.47 6.18
C MET A 22 -7.96 11.16 5.08
N LEU A 23 -8.07 9.90 4.66
CA LEU A 23 -9.07 9.47 3.68
C LEU A 23 -10.51 9.66 4.19
N LEU A 24 -10.72 9.52 5.50
CA LEU A 24 -12.02 9.75 6.16
C LEU A 24 -12.30 11.22 6.50
N GLY A 25 -11.41 12.14 6.09
CA GLY A 25 -11.55 13.58 6.33
C GLY A 25 -11.02 14.06 7.68
N PHE A 26 -10.25 13.24 8.40
CA PHE A 26 -9.65 13.60 9.68
C PHE A 26 -8.14 13.82 9.55
N ILE A 27 -7.59 14.63 10.45
CA ILE A 27 -6.14 14.83 10.61
C ILE A 27 -5.71 14.17 11.92
N ALA A 28 -4.82 13.17 11.83
CA ALA A 28 -4.19 12.56 13.00
C ALA A 28 -3.19 13.53 13.63
N VAL A 29 -3.20 13.64 14.95
CA VAL A 29 -2.25 14.42 15.72
C VAL A 29 -1.69 13.62 16.89
N ASN A 30 -0.44 13.83 17.24
CA ASN A 30 0.28 13.11 18.29
C ASN A 30 0.81 14.11 19.32
N GLY A 31 -0.06 14.66 20.18
CA GLY A 31 0.35 15.62 21.20
C GLY A 31 -0.76 16.60 21.60
N GLN A 32 -0.41 17.58 22.41
CA GLN A 32 -1.36 18.63 22.78
C GLN A 32 -1.59 19.56 21.59
N GLU A 33 -2.76 19.48 21.02
CA GLU A 33 -3.21 20.35 19.95
C GLU A 33 -4.59 20.94 20.25
N ASN A 34 -4.81 22.17 19.77
CA ASN A 34 -6.11 22.81 19.83
C ASN A 34 -7.03 22.29 18.73
N ASN A 35 -8.36 22.30 18.98
CA ASN A 35 -9.39 21.89 18.03
C ASN A 35 -9.37 20.39 17.66
N ILE A 36 -9.10 19.49 18.61
CA ILE A 36 -9.40 18.08 18.48
C ILE A 36 -10.91 17.84 18.64
N VAL A 37 -11.46 16.84 17.96
CA VAL A 37 -12.85 16.39 18.13
C VAL A 37 -12.97 15.24 19.13
N GLY A 38 -11.85 14.57 19.44
CA GLY A 38 -11.77 13.47 20.38
C GLY A 38 -10.43 12.75 20.31
N GLU A 39 -10.30 11.72 21.13
CA GLU A 39 -9.13 10.85 21.24
C GLU A 39 -9.46 9.45 20.71
N LEU A 40 -8.60 8.92 19.87
CA LEU A 40 -8.69 7.57 19.32
C LEU A 40 -7.54 6.72 19.87
N TYR A 41 -7.89 5.68 20.58
CA TYR A 41 -6.97 4.70 21.15
C TYR A 41 -7.02 3.41 20.34
N LEU A 42 -5.88 2.90 19.93
CA LEU A 42 -5.77 1.56 19.37
C LEU A 42 -4.89 0.71 20.29
N THR A 43 -5.41 -0.45 20.64
CA THR A 43 -4.78 -1.37 21.60
C THR A 43 -4.67 -2.77 20.99
N ALA A 44 -3.67 -3.53 21.41
CA ALA A 44 -3.58 -4.96 21.13
C ALA A 44 -3.62 -5.72 22.46
N GLU A 45 -4.51 -6.71 22.51
CA GLU A 45 -4.66 -7.59 23.67
C GLU A 45 -4.70 -9.05 23.21
N PRO A 46 -4.05 -9.97 23.95
CA PRO A 46 -4.22 -11.40 23.69
C PRO A 46 -5.66 -11.82 24.03
N SER A 47 -6.33 -12.50 23.09
CA SER A 47 -7.65 -13.09 23.34
C SER A 47 -7.51 -14.51 23.90
N ASP A 48 -6.62 -15.28 23.30
CA ASP A 48 -6.23 -16.61 23.76
C ASP A 48 -4.79 -16.94 23.29
N LYS A 49 -4.37 -18.22 23.37
CA LYS A 49 -3.03 -18.61 22.91
C LYS A 49 -2.80 -18.48 21.40
N ALA A 50 -3.86 -18.49 20.60
CA ALA A 50 -3.81 -18.49 19.14
C ALA A 50 -4.20 -17.14 18.53
N PHE A 51 -5.06 -16.36 19.21
CA PHE A 51 -5.62 -15.13 18.70
C PHE A 51 -5.26 -13.91 19.55
N SER A 52 -5.29 -12.76 18.91
CA SER A 52 -5.17 -11.43 19.53
C SER A 52 -6.31 -10.54 19.06
N ILE A 53 -6.63 -9.57 19.85
CA ILE A 53 -7.65 -8.56 19.53
C ILE A 53 -6.94 -7.24 19.27
N CYS A 54 -7.28 -6.60 18.15
CA CYS A 54 -6.98 -5.20 17.91
C CYS A 54 -8.24 -4.38 18.25
N GLY A 55 -8.21 -3.66 19.34
CA GLY A 55 -9.29 -2.79 19.81
C GLY A 55 -9.09 -1.36 19.32
N ALA A 56 -10.20 -0.67 19.04
CA ALA A 56 -10.25 0.76 18.82
C ALA A 56 -11.30 1.39 19.71
N ASP A 57 -10.92 2.41 20.47
CA ASP A 57 -11.81 3.18 21.34
C ASP A 57 -11.73 4.65 20.95
N PHE A 58 -12.86 5.26 20.65
CA PHE A 58 -12.94 6.68 20.40
C PHE A 58 -13.68 7.36 21.54
N ARG A 59 -13.09 8.40 22.12
CA ARG A 59 -13.67 9.25 23.16
C ARG A 59 -13.85 10.67 22.65
N ALA A 60 -15.11 11.04 22.47
CA ALA A 60 -15.46 12.41 22.12
C ALA A 60 -15.25 13.38 23.32
N LEU A 61 -15.07 14.66 23.06
CA LEU A 61 -14.87 15.68 24.11
C LEU A 61 -16.04 15.83 25.07
N ASN A 62 -17.25 15.46 24.63
CA ASN A 62 -18.46 15.47 25.46
C ASN A 62 -18.59 14.24 26.38
N GLY A 63 -17.57 13.37 26.42
CA GLY A 63 -17.54 12.17 27.26
C GLY A 63 -18.18 10.92 26.64
N ILE A 64 -18.81 11.00 25.48
CA ILE A 64 -19.35 9.82 24.78
C ILE A 64 -18.17 8.98 24.24
N SER A 65 -18.27 7.66 24.42
CA SER A 65 -17.26 6.72 23.95
C SER A 65 -17.88 5.65 23.06
N PHE A 66 -17.09 5.22 22.06
CA PHE A 66 -17.43 4.15 21.12
C PHE A 66 -16.29 3.17 21.06
N SER A 67 -16.58 1.88 20.88
CA SER A 67 -15.56 0.83 20.83
C SER A 67 -15.85 -0.14 19.69
N ALA A 68 -14.79 -0.66 19.08
CA ALA A 68 -14.84 -1.71 18.08
C ALA A 68 -13.60 -2.60 18.17
N VAL A 69 -13.72 -3.85 17.75
CA VAL A 69 -12.63 -4.84 17.79
C VAL A 69 -12.52 -5.57 16.46
N CYS A 70 -11.30 -6.06 16.19
CA CYS A 70 -11.03 -6.96 15.10
C CYS A 70 -10.06 -8.05 15.58
N GLU A 71 -10.42 -9.31 15.38
CA GLU A 71 -9.61 -10.46 15.77
C GLU A 71 -8.62 -10.84 14.66
N LEU A 72 -7.44 -11.33 15.07
CA LEU A 72 -6.42 -11.85 14.17
C LEU A 72 -5.58 -12.90 14.89
N GLU A 73 -4.84 -13.72 14.14
CA GLU A 73 -3.91 -14.68 14.72
C GLU A 73 -2.78 -13.96 15.49
N THR A 74 -2.38 -14.50 16.63
CA THR A 74 -1.33 -13.89 17.49
C THR A 74 0.01 -13.75 16.76
N LYS A 75 0.31 -14.67 15.83
CA LYS A 75 1.54 -14.65 15.01
C LYS A 75 1.37 -13.92 13.67
N ALA A 76 0.29 -13.16 13.50
CA ALA A 76 0.03 -12.43 12.26
C ALA A 76 1.17 -11.45 11.91
N GLU A 77 1.44 -11.31 10.62
CA GLU A 77 2.43 -10.36 10.12
C GLU A 77 1.93 -8.91 10.24
N ARG A 78 2.87 -7.96 10.13
CA ARG A 78 2.58 -6.51 10.17
C ARG A 78 1.41 -6.09 9.26
N GLY A 79 1.27 -6.71 8.09
CA GLY A 79 0.19 -6.40 7.13
C GLY A 79 -1.19 -6.73 7.69
N GLU A 80 -1.35 -7.86 8.35
CA GLU A 80 -2.60 -8.28 8.98
C GLU A 80 -2.95 -7.42 10.19
N TRP A 81 -1.96 -7.08 11.03
CA TRP A 81 -2.14 -6.13 12.12
C TRP A 81 -2.59 -4.75 11.61
N ALA A 82 -1.98 -4.24 10.53
CA ALA A 82 -2.39 -2.97 9.93
C ALA A 82 -3.81 -3.03 9.37
N ARG A 83 -4.20 -4.14 8.75
CA ARG A 83 -5.57 -4.36 8.26
C ARG A 83 -6.57 -4.35 9.42
N CYS A 84 -6.30 -5.12 10.45
CA CYS A 84 -7.20 -5.28 11.60
C CYS A 84 -7.36 -3.96 12.37
N ALA A 85 -6.27 -3.24 12.63
CA ALA A 85 -6.30 -1.94 13.27
C ALA A 85 -7.11 -0.91 12.46
N LYS A 86 -6.98 -0.90 11.14
CA LYS A 86 -7.77 -0.04 10.26
C LYS A 86 -9.25 -0.39 10.26
N ILE A 87 -9.59 -1.69 10.30
CA ILE A 87 -10.99 -2.14 10.40
C ILE A 87 -11.59 -1.67 11.73
N ALA A 88 -10.94 -1.94 12.85
CA ALA A 88 -11.41 -1.51 14.15
C ALA A 88 -11.60 0.02 14.22
N MET A 89 -10.63 0.77 13.69
CA MET A 89 -10.68 2.23 13.59
C MET A 89 -11.86 2.71 12.72
N LEU A 90 -12.07 2.11 11.54
CA LEU A 90 -13.16 2.47 10.65
C LEU A 90 -14.52 2.21 11.32
N LEU A 91 -14.67 1.07 11.97
CA LEU A 91 -15.91 0.69 12.65
C LEU A 91 -16.25 1.65 13.81
N VAL A 92 -15.28 2.02 14.63
CA VAL A 92 -15.52 2.96 15.74
C VAL A 92 -15.83 4.37 15.24
N LEU A 93 -15.16 4.82 14.16
CA LEU A 93 -15.43 6.14 13.59
C LEU A 93 -16.78 6.19 12.87
N LYS A 94 -17.26 5.10 12.30
CA LYS A 94 -18.65 5.01 11.77
C LYS A 94 -19.72 5.11 12.87
N GLN A 95 -19.43 4.63 14.07
CA GLN A 95 -20.34 4.79 15.21
C GLN A 95 -20.35 6.22 15.74
N ALA A 96 -19.20 6.89 15.72
CA ALA A 96 -19.02 8.24 16.28
C ALA A 96 -19.40 9.36 15.30
N PHE A 97 -19.30 9.11 13.99
CA PHE A 97 -19.50 10.10 12.93
C PHE A 97 -20.23 9.49 11.73
N GLU A 98 -20.89 10.33 10.96
CA GLU A 98 -21.44 9.94 9.65
C GLU A 98 -20.32 9.88 8.58
N VAL A 99 -19.44 8.88 8.69
CA VAL A 99 -18.40 8.63 7.69
C VAL A 99 -18.87 7.65 6.63
N SER A 100 -18.68 8.02 5.36
CA SER A 100 -18.92 7.12 4.25
C SER A 100 -17.84 6.04 4.18
N GLU A 101 -18.23 4.84 3.76
CA GLU A 101 -17.25 3.77 3.52
C GLU A 101 -16.35 4.12 2.33
N PRO A 102 -15.02 4.06 2.52
CA PRO A 102 -14.13 4.27 1.39
C PRO A 102 -14.34 3.18 0.32
N SER A 103 -14.44 3.56 -0.95
CA SER A 103 -14.65 2.59 -2.03
C SER A 103 -13.53 1.54 -2.15
N TRP A 104 -12.33 1.86 -1.64
CA TRP A 104 -11.19 0.95 -1.51
C TRP A 104 -11.05 0.33 -0.11
N GLY A 105 -12.07 0.46 0.73
CA GLY A 105 -12.10 -0.09 2.09
C GLY A 105 -10.88 0.35 2.91
N VAL A 106 -10.20 -0.61 3.52
CA VAL A 106 -8.99 -0.36 4.32
C VAL A 106 -7.69 -0.51 3.54
N LEU A 107 -7.72 -0.58 2.21
CA LEU A 107 -6.53 -0.67 1.35
C LEU A 107 -5.87 0.70 1.12
N THR A 108 -5.36 1.34 2.18
CA THR A 108 -4.54 2.54 2.06
C THR A 108 -3.06 2.18 1.96
N GLY A 109 -2.33 2.81 1.03
CA GLY A 109 -0.90 2.58 0.85
C GLY A 109 -0.52 1.17 0.38
N VAL A 110 -1.45 0.42 -0.22
CA VAL A 110 -1.26 -0.96 -0.70
C VAL A 110 -1.44 -1.01 -2.21
N ARG A 111 -0.75 -1.94 -2.86
CA ARG A 111 -0.94 -2.24 -4.29
C ARG A 111 -2.06 -3.28 -4.43
N PRO A 112 -3.31 -2.89 -4.76
CA PRO A 112 -4.45 -3.82 -4.74
C PRO A 112 -4.28 -4.98 -5.73
N GLY A 113 -3.72 -4.74 -6.91
CA GLY A 113 -3.44 -5.79 -7.89
C GLY A 113 -2.45 -6.85 -7.38
N LYS A 114 -1.41 -6.45 -6.62
CA LYS A 114 -0.48 -7.41 -6.00
C LYS A 114 -1.16 -8.28 -4.96
N LEU A 115 -2.06 -7.68 -4.16
CA LEU A 115 -2.84 -8.40 -3.17
C LEU A 115 -3.81 -9.38 -3.84
N ALA A 116 -4.56 -8.94 -4.85
CA ALA A 116 -5.48 -9.80 -5.59
C ALA A 116 -4.77 -10.98 -6.27
N ASN A 117 -3.58 -10.76 -6.85
CA ASN A 117 -2.76 -11.84 -7.38
C ASN A 117 -2.31 -12.82 -6.28
N LYS A 118 -1.88 -12.33 -5.09
CA LYS A 118 -1.52 -13.19 -3.97
C LYS A 118 -2.69 -14.08 -3.54
N ILE A 119 -3.90 -13.52 -3.44
CA ILE A 119 -5.13 -14.24 -3.10
C ILE A 119 -5.47 -15.28 -4.20
N LEU A 120 -5.36 -14.88 -5.46
CA LEU A 120 -5.61 -15.81 -6.58
C LEU A 120 -4.63 -16.99 -6.55
N PHE A 121 -3.37 -16.78 -6.22
CA PHE A 121 -2.36 -17.84 -6.11
C PHE A 121 -2.54 -18.74 -4.89
N SER A 122 -3.22 -18.29 -3.81
CA SER A 122 -3.61 -19.16 -2.70
C SER A 122 -4.84 -20.03 -3.01
N GLY A 123 -5.47 -19.85 -4.16
CA GLY A 123 -6.66 -20.60 -4.58
C GLY A 123 -7.98 -20.02 -4.05
N GLU A 124 -7.94 -18.87 -3.38
CA GLU A 124 -9.14 -18.16 -2.92
C GLU A 124 -9.68 -17.25 -4.03
N ASP A 125 -10.98 -16.89 -3.94
CA ASP A 125 -11.56 -15.89 -4.84
C ASP A 125 -11.20 -14.46 -4.39
N PRO A 126 -10.43 -13.71 -5.22
CA PRO A 126 -10.01 -12.36 -4.82
C PRO A 126 -11.18 -11.40 -4.60
N GLU A 127 -12.28 -11.50 -5.37
CA GLU A 127 -13.44 -10.64 -5.21
C GLU A 127 -14.06 -10.81 -3.82
N LYS A 128 -14.31 -12.05 -3.43
CA LYS A 128 -14.88 -12.38 -2.12
C LYS A 128 -13.98 -11.92 -0.97
N VAL A 129 -12.70 -12.27 -1.02
CA VAL A 129 -11.74 -11.92 0.04
C VAL A 129 -11.56 -10.41 0.17
N LEU A 130 -11.52 -9.66 -0.94
CA LEU A 130 -11.38 -8.21 -0.92
C LEU A 130 -12.61 -7.52 -0.30
N VAL A 131 -13.81 -8.00 -0.56
CA VAL A 131 -15.04 -7.48 0.07
C VAL A 131 -15.05 -7.82 1.56
N GLU A 132 -14.90 -9.10 1.90
CA GLU A 132 -15.11 -9.58 3.28
C GLU A 132 -13.99 -9.17 4.24
N LYS A 133 -12.72 -9.30 3.81
CA LYS A 133 -11.55 -9.06 4.68
C LYS A 133 -10.99 -7.63 4.60
N TYR A 134 -11.26 -6.91 3.50
CA TYR A 134 -10.69 -5.58 3.29
C TYR A 134 -11.74 -4.48 3.13
N LEU A 135 -13.02 -4.83 3.18
CA LEU A 135 -14.16 -3.92 3.10
C LEU A 135 -14.19 -3.08 1.81
N LEU A 136 -13.74 -3.65 0.68
CA LEU A 136 -13.83 -2.98 -0.61
C LEU A 136 -15.28 -2.94 -1.08
N ALA A 137 -15.65 -1.87 -1.78
CA ALA A 137 -16.87 -1.85 -2.56
C ALA A 137 -16.85 -2.97 -3.62
N SER A 138 -17.96 -3.68 -3.81
CA SER A 138 -18.04 -4.83 -4.72
C SER A 138 -17.58 -4.51 -6.15
N SER A 139 -17.85 -3.29 -6.64
CA SER A 139 -17.40 -2.84 -7.96
C SER A 139 -15.88 -2.81 -8.08
N ASN A 140 -15.17 -2.31 -7.06
CA ASN A 140 -13.72 -2.22 -7.05
C ASN A 140 -13.08 -3.59 -6.81
N ALA A 141 -13.68 -4.41 -5.94
CA ALA A 141 -13.22 -5.79 -5.71
C ALA A 141 -13.32 -6.62 -7.01
N LYS A 142 -14.45 -6.51 -7.73
CA LYS A 142 -14.64 -7.16 -9.03
C LYS A 142 -13.62 -6.67 -10.05
N LEU A 143 -13.46 -5.36 -10.20
CA LEU A 143 -12.51 -4.77 -11.15
C LEU A 143 -11.09 -5.30 -10.92
N ILE A 144 -10.60 -5.29 -9.69
CA ILE A 144 -9.25 -5.76 -9.36
C ILE A 144 -9.12 -7.27 -9.53
N SER A 145 -10.17 -8.04 -9.20
CA SER A 145 -10.21 -9.49 -9.45
C SER A 145 -10.09 -9.81 -10.94
N ASP A 146 -10.88 -9.12 -11.78
CA ASP A 146 -10.84 -9.31 -13.24
C ASP A 146 -9.48 -8.94 -13.83
N ILE A 147 -8.88 -7.83 -13.36
CA ILE A 147 -7.52 -7.43 -13.75
C ILE A 147 -6.50 -8.51 -13.35
N ALA A 148 -6.54 -9.02 -12.11
CA ALA A 148 -5.63 -10.05 -11.64
C ALA A 148 -5.75 -11.35 -12.46
N LYS A 149 -6.98 -11.82 -12.72
CA LYS A 149 -7.26 -12.97 -13.56
C LYS A 149 -6.71 -12.79 -14.98
N LYS A 150 -6.93 -11.62 -15.58
CA LYS A 150 -6.42 -11.27 -16.91
C LYS A 150 -4.89 -11.21 -16.95
N GLN A 151 -4.27 -10.55 -15.98
CA GLN A 151 -2.82 -10.50 -15.87
C GLN A 151 -2.21 -11.90 -15.75
N ASN A 152 -2.79 -12.76 -14.90
CA ASN A 152 -2.31 -14.13 -14.72
C ASN A 152 -2.43 -15.00 -15.99
N SER A 153 -3.39 -14.71 -16.87
CA SER A 153 -3.51 -15.38 -18.17
C SER A 153 -2.44 -14.98 -19.19
N ILE A 154 -1.87 -13.77 -19.04
CA ILE A 154 -0.87 -13.21 -19.94
C ILE A 154 0.56 -13.51 -19.45
N LEU A 155 0.75 -13.45 -18.11
CA LEU A 155 2.07 -13.66 -17.51
C LEU A 155 2.50 -15.11 -17.63
N THR A 156 3.56 -15.34 -18.37
CA THR A 156 4.19 -16.68 -18.47
C THR A 156 4.99 -16.96 -17.19
N LYS A 157 4.81 -18.16 -16.63
CA LYS A 157 5.55 -18.60 -15.42
C LYS A 157 6.89 -19.28 -15.75
N ASN A 158 7.51 -18.95 -16.88
CA ASN A 158 8.79 -19.54 -17.23
C ASN A 158 9.91 -18.80 -16.49
N VAL A 159 10.70 -19.53 -15.70
CA VAL A 159 11.79 -19.00 -14.89
C VAL A 159 12.90 -18.32 -15.72
N ARG A 160 12.96 -18.60 -17.02
CA ARG A 160 13.92 -17.97 -17.94
C ARG A 160 13.38 -16.72 -18.62
N ASP A 161 12.10 -16.42 -18.47
CA ASP A 161 11.49 -15.22 -19.06
C ASP A 161 11.72 -14.02 -18.14
N ILE A 162 12.29 -12.96 -18.69
CA ILE A 162 12.61 -11.72 -17.97
C ILE A 162 11.97 -10.51 -18.62
N ALA A 163 11.71 -9.49 -17.81
CA ALA A 163 11.43 -8.13 -18.25
C ALA A 163 12.68 -7.27 -18.05
N VAL A 164 13.04 -6.47 -19.05
CA VAL A 164 14.12 -5.49 -18.95
C VAL A 164 13.49 -4.10 -18.79
N TYR A 165 13.96 -3.34 -17.81
CA TYR A 165 13.58 -1.96 -17.60
C TYR A 165 14.82 -1.06 -17.72
N ILE A 166 14.75 -0.08 -18.63
CA ILE A 166 15.76 0.96 -18.77
C ILE A 166 15.19 2.22 -18.12
N GLY A 167 15.78 2.62 -17.00
CA GLY A 167 15.34 3.79 -16.24
C GLY A 167 16.14 5.03 -16.56
N VAL A 168 15.47 6.10 -17.01
CA VAL A 168 16.07 7.43 -17.19
C VAL A 168 15.72 8.29 -15.99
N PRO A 169 16.67 8.58 -15.06
CA PRO A 169 16.40 9.29 -13.82
C PRO A 169 16.39 10.83 -13.97
N TYR A 170 16.21 11.33 -15.18
CA TYR A 170 16.28 12.75 -15.49
C TYR A 170 15.07 13.25 -16.25
N CYS A 171 14.72 14.55 -16.05
CA CYS A 171 13.69 15.29 -16.79
C CYS A 171 14.25 16.65 -17.21
N PRO A 172 13.76 17.24 -18.30
CA PRO A 172 14.09 18.63 -18.65
C PRO A 172 13.62 19.64 -17.59
N SER A 173 12.48 19.34 -16.95
CA SER A 173 11.90 20.13 -15.87
C SER A 173 11.15 19.23 -14.89
N ARG A 174 10.91 19.71 -13.67
CA ARG A 174 10.17 18.95 -12.66
C ARG A 174 8.70 19.33 -12.63
N CYS A 175 7.83 18.36 -12.89
CA CYS A 175 6.38 18.55 -12.73
C CYS A 175 6.00 18.71 -11.25
N LEU A 176 5.07 19.63 -10.93
CA LEU A 176 4.66 19.93 -9.56
C LEU A 176 4.08 18.74 -8.80
N TYR A 177 3.48 17.81 -9.50
CA TYR A 177 2.84 16.60 -8.94
C TYR A 177 3.74 15.37 -8.93
N CYS A 178 4.97 15.47 -9.47
CA CYS A 178 5.82 14.30 -9.66
C CYS A 178 6.45 13.81 -8.36
N SER A 179 6.19 12.54 -8.03
CA SER A 179 6.78 11.84 -6.88
C SER A 179 7.98 10.96 -7.24
N PHE A 180 8.36 10.87 -8.52
CA PHE A 180 9.53 10.11 -8.91
C PHE A 180 10.83 10.74 -8.40
N PRO A 181 11.81 9.92 -7.99
CA PRO A 181 13.13 10.39 -7.60
C PRO A 181 13.97 10.74 -8.85
N ALA A 182 13.46 11.68 -9.66
CA ALA A 182 14.14 12.14 -10.86
C ALA A 182 14.79 13.50 -10.61
N GLY A 183 15.99 13.68 -11.15
CA GLY A 183 16.72 14.96 -11.20
C GLY A 183 16.35 15.78 -12.44
N ILE A 184 16.78 17.05 -12.45
CA ILE A 184 16.78 17.86 -13.68
C ILE A 184 18.01 17.47 -14.48
N MET A 185 17.82 17.20 -15.79
CA MET A 185 18.93 16.91 -16.68
C MET A 185 19.86 18.12 -16.79
N PRO A 186 21.15 18.01 -16.48
CA PRO A 186 22.10 19.06 -16.75
C PRO A 186 22.11 19.42 -18.25
N ALA A 187 22.22 20.73 -18.55
CA ALA A 187 22.32 21.24 -19.92
C ALA A 187 23.73 21.08 -20.50
N ASP A 188 24.52 20.19 -19.97
CA ASP A 188 25.88 19.90 -20.34
C ASP A 188 25.91 18.67 -21.29
N ASP A 189 26.29 18.87 -22.52
CA ASP A 189 26.35 17.84 -23.55
C ASP A 189 27.31 16.69 -23.19
N GLU A 190 28.41 16.98 -22.51
CA GLU A 190 29.32 15.96 -22.03
C GLU A 190 28.69 15.06 -20.98
N PHE A 191 27.95 15.65 -20.04
CA PHE A 191 27.20 14.88 -19.05
C PHE A 191 26.17 13.98 -19.71
N GLN A 192 25.40 14.51 -20.67
CA GLN A 192 24.37 13.75 -21.38
C GLN A 192 24.98 12.58 -22.16
N GLN A 193 26.08 12.83 -22.86
CA GLN A 193 26.81 11.77 -23.61
C GLN A 193 27.37 10.70 -22.65
N ASN A 194 27.93 11.09 -21.51
CA ASN A 194 28.48 10.16 -20.52
C ASN A 194 27.33 9.32 -19.89
N PHE A 195 26.16 9.90 -19.67
CA PHE A 195 25.00 9.13 -19.24
C PHE A 195 24.57 8.10 -20.29
N CYS A 196 24.47 8.48 -21.57
CA CYS A 196 24.13 7.56 -22.65
C CYS A 196 25.15 6.41 -22.76
N ASN A 197 26.44 6.73 -22.69
CA ASN A 197 27.51 5.74 -22.73
C ASN A 197 27.36 4.73 -21.54
N SER A 198 27.09 5.22 -20.36
CA SER A 198 26.87 4.38 -19.18
C SER A 198 25.67 3.43 -19.36
N VAL A 199 24.56 3.93 -19.92
CA VAL A 199 23.40 3.08 -20.23
C VAL A 199 23.72 2.02 -21.28
N GLU A 200 24.52 2.37 -22.31
CA GLU A 200 24.99 1.39 -23.29
C GLU A 200 25.86 0.29 -22.66
N ASP A 201 26.74 0.65 -21.74
CA ASP A 201 27.61 -0.32 -21.05
C ASP A 201 26.77 -1.24 -20.15
N ASP A 202 25.77 -0.71 -19.45
CA ASP A 202 24.80 -1.51 -18.68
C ASP A 202 24.03 -2.48 -19.58
N ILE A 203 23.56 -2.02 -20.75
CA ILE A 203 22.87 -2.87 -21.72
C ILE A 203 23.80 -4.01 -22.20
N ARG A 204 25.04 -3.72 -22.51
CA ARG A 204 26.04 -4.74 -22.92
C ARG A 204 26.25 -5.78 -21.82
N ALA A 205 26.35 -5.34 -20.55
CA ALA A 205 26.49 -6.24 -19.42
C ALA A 205 25.23 -7.13 -19.24
N VAL A 206 24.04 -6.55 -19.38
CA VAL A 206 22.76 -7.29 -19.31
C VAL A 206 22.67 -8.33 -20.42
N VAL A 207 23.08 -7.99 -21.67
CA VAL A 207 23.08 -8.94 -22.79
C VAL A 207 24.01 -10.13 -22.52
N GLN A 208 25.18 -9.89 -21.91
CA GLN A 208 26.09 -10.98 -21.51
C GLN A 208 25.45 -11.89 -20.47
N LEU A 209 24.77 -11.34 -19.45
CA LEU A 209 24.05 -12.12 -18.45
C LEU A 209 22.92 -12.93 -19.06
N ILE A 210 22.15 -12.34 -19.99
CA ILE A 210 21.06 -13.04 -20.71
C ILE A 210 21.62 -14.26 -21.44
N SER A 211 22.74 -14.09 -22.15
CA SER A 211 23.39 -15.18 -22.87
C SER A 211 23.94 -16.25 -21.91
N MET A 212 24.62 -15.84 -20.83
CA MET A 212 25.24 -16.74 -19.85
C MET A 212 24.19 -17.64 -19.16
N TYR A 213 23.04 -17.08 -18.80
CA TYR A 213 21.98 -17.80 -18.07
C TYR A 213 20.87 -18.36 -18.98
N GLY A 214 20.97 -18.18 -20.30
CA GLY A 214 19.97 -18.64 -21.26
C GLY A 214 18.59 -18.01 -21.02
N LEU A 215 18.55 -16.72 -20.64
CA LEU A 215 17.34 -15.97 -20.37
C LEU A 215 16.65 -15.52 -21.67
N ARG A 216 15.35 -15.23 -21.59
CA ARG A 216 14.57 -14.73 -22.73
C ARG A 216 13.87 -13.43 -22.36
N ILE A 217 14.12 -12.37 -23.15
CA ILE A 217 13.43 -11.09 -22.97
C ILE A 217 11.99 -11.25 -23.45
N LYS A 218 11.03 -11.06 -22.55
CA LYS A 218 9.60 -11.05 -22.84
C LYS A 218 9.05 -9.64 -23.02
N SER A 219 9.63 -8.68 -22.32
CA SER A 219 9.26 -7.27 -22.45
C SER A 219 10.47 -6.38 -22.21
N LEU A 220 10.48 -5.26 -22.92
CA LEU A 220 11.39 -4.15 -22.70
C LEU A 220 10.53 -2.91 -22.39
N TYR A 221 10.87 -2.23 -21.32
CA TYR A 221 10.21 -0.98 -20.95
C TYR A 221 11.29 0.10 -20.70
N ILE A 222 11.11 1.23 -21.36
CA ILE A 222 11.96 2.42 -21.17
C ILE A 222 11.09 3.47 -20.48
N GLY A 223 11.57 4.01 -19.36
CA GLY A 223 10.75 4.92 -18.56
C GLY A 223 11.55 5.58 -17.45
N GLY A 224 10.86 6.18 -16.50
CA GLY A 224 11.47 6.92 -15.39
C GLY A 224 11.05 8.36 -15.39
N GLY A 225 12.01 9.28 -15.61
CA GLY A 225 11.75 10.71 -15.79
C GLY A 225 11.17 10.99 -17.18
N THR A 226 11.99 11.49 -18.07
CA THR A 226 11.66 11.68 -19.50
C THR A 226 12.66 10.89 -20.33
N PRO A 227 12.27 9.69 -20.78
CA PRO A 227 13.14 8.87 -21.62
C PRO A 227 13.28 9.42 -23.04
#